data_c8099e6c3d9e618595b51e71cc191064
#
_entry.id   c8099e6c3d9e618595b51e71cc191064
#
_cell.length_a   1.000
_cell.length_b   1.000
_cell.length_c   1.000
_cell.angle_alpha   90.00
_cell.angle_beta   90.00
_cell.angle_gamma   90.00
#
_symmetry.space_group_name_H-M   'P 1'
#
loop_
_entity.id
_entity.type
_entity.pdbx_description
1 polymer ?
#
loop_
_entity_poly.entity_id
_entity_poly.type
_entity_poly.pdbx_seq_one_letter_code
_entity_poly.pdbx_strand_id
1 'polypeptide(L)'
;MRLNVLDERRRGARFIEHEVHSILNPPESTGIGVWSLNPYVGCEFGCSYCYARYAHRYVAERARDAGRLDQAGFAELRGTHGWEGFEHQIFVKRRGAVLAALDRDLARVAARTANDGLQSILIGSATDPYQPAERQFRITRAALERLRTAQPVSLGIITKSPLVCRDIDVLLELQERHRVTVNISLISVSRRLIRLF
;
A
#
# COMPACT_ATOMS: atom_id res chain seq x y z
N MET A 1 -15.32 19.00 -1.02
CA MET A 1 -14.97 18.27 -2.29
C MET A 1 -15.54 16.86 -2.16
N ARG A 2 -16.33 16.40 -3.12
CA ARG A 2 -16.89 15.03 -3.07
C ARG A 2 -15.80 14.02 -3.39
N LEU A 3 -15.79 12.89 -2.69
CA LEU A 3 -14.88 11.79 -2.98
C LEU A 3 -15.16 11.24 -4.38
N ASN A 4 -14.10 11.02 -5.17
CA ASN A 4 -14.23 10.42 -6.49
C ASN A 4 -14.24 8.90 -6.35
N VAL A 5 -15.45 8.32 -6.30
CA VAL A 5 -15.65 6.87 -6.17
C VAL A 5 -15.44 6.20 -7.53
N LEU A 6 -14.47 5.29 -7.61
CA LEU A 6 -14.12 4.56 -8.82
C LEU A 6 -14.98 3.30 -9.02
N ASP A 7 -15.32 2.63 -7.94
CA ASP A 7 -16.14 1.40 -7.95
C ASP A 7 -16.67 1.10 -6.54
N GLU A 8 -17.68 0.26 -6.43
CA GLU A 8 -18.28 -0.18 -5.17
C GLU A 8 -18.61 -1.67 -5.23
N ARG A 9 -18.17 -2.43 -4.23
CA ARG A 9 -18.46 -3.87 -4.16
C ARG A 9 -19.75 -4.16 -3.40
N ARG A 10 -20.36 -5.31 -3.70
CA ARG A 10 -21.58 -5.80 -3.02
C ARG A 10 -21.48 -5.89 -1.49
N ARG A 11 -20.26 -5.98 -0.94
CA ARG A 11 -19.98 -5.95 0.51
C ARG A 11 -19.73 -4.55 1.06
N GLY A 12 -20.00 -3.51 0.27
CA GLY A 12 -19.90 -2.11 0.70
C GLY A 12 -18.49 -1.52 0.65
N ALA A 13 -17.49 -2.23 0.11
CA ALA A 13 -16.18 -1.63 -0.10
C ALA A 13 -16.22 -0.68 -1.29
N ARG A 14 -15.90 0.61 -1.05
CA ARG A 14 -15.86 1.67 -2.05
C ARG A 14 -14.41 1.98 -2.38
N PHE A 15 -14.10 2.10 -3.68
CA PHE A 15 -12.79 2.48 -4.16
C PHE A 15 -12.79 3.96 -4.52
N ILE A 16 -11.94 4.70 -3.83
CA ILE A 16 -11.90 6.17 -3.92
C ILE A 16 -10.57 6.54 -4.56
N GLU A 17 -10.62 7.38 -5.59
CA GLU A 17 -9.41 7.87 -6.23
C GLU A 17 -8.60 8.74 -5.28
N HIS A 18 -7.28 8.51 -5.24
CA HIS A 18 -6.36 9.26 -4.42
C HIS A 18 -5.19 9.83 -5.24
N GLU A 19 -5.01 11.13 -5.14
CA GLU A 19 -3.86 11.80 -5.75
C GLU A 19 -2.57 11.49 -4.99
N VAL A 20 -1.48 11.35 -5.73
CA VAL A 20 -0.18 10.93 -5.20
C VAL A 20 0.91 11.88 -5.67
N HIS A 21 1.60 12.48 -4.72
CA HIS A 21 2.80 13.26 -4.97
C HIS A 21 4.09 12.45 -4.72
N SER A 22 4.04 11.49 -3.80
CA SER A 22 5.12 10.56 -3.46
C SER A 22 4.52 9.21 -3.13
N ILE A 23 5.17 8.12 -3.50
CA ILE A 23 4.73 6.75 -3.23
C ILE A 23 5.66 6.04 -2.25
N LEU A 24 6.94 6.44 -2.19
CA LEU A 24 7.91 5.94 -1.22
C LEU A 24 8.00 6.90 -0.04
N ASN A 25 7.60 6.40 1.12
CA ASN A 25 7.81 7.11 2.38
C ASN A 25 9.24 6.82 2.87
N PRO A 26 10.03 7.84 3.22
CA PRO A 26 11.40 7.63 3.66
C PRO A 26 11.47 6.99 5.05
N PRO A 27 12.60 6.32 5.40
CA PRO A 27 12.77 5.58 6.65
C PRO A 27 12.39 6.36 7.91
N GLU A 28 12.77 7.62 7.97
CA GLU A 28 12.52 8.52 9.10
C GLU A 28 11.05 8.89 9.29
N SER A 29 10.25 8.82 8.24
CA SER A 29 8.82 9.21 8.31
C SER A 29 7.91 8.09 8.80
N THR A 30 8.38 6.85 8.77
CA THR A 30 7.57 5.66 9.07
C THR A 30 7.94 4.98 10.37
N GLY A 31 9.12 5.29 10.92
CA GLY A 31 9.66 4.64 12.11
C GLY A 31 10.07 3.17 11.94
N ILE A 32 10.03 2.63 10.71
CA ILE A 32 10.43 1.23 10.43
C ILE A 32 11.86 1.10 9.89
N GLY A 33 12.58 2.22 9.75
CA GLY A 33 13.99 2.23 9.36
C GLY A 33 14.26 1.89 7.87
N VAL A 34 13.23 1.71 7.06
CA VAL A 34 13.32 1.40 5.62
C VAL A 34 12.33 2.23 4.82
N TRP A 35 12.57 2.37 3.52
CA TRP A 35 11.58 2.96 2.60
C TRP A 35 10.32 2.12 2.57
N SER A 36 9.17 2.76 2.55
CA SER A 36 7.88 2.07 2.57
C SER A 36 7.03 2.45 1.36
N LEU A 37 6.58 1.46 0.61
CA LEU A 37 5.64 1.59 -0.50
C LEU A 37 4.32 0.95 -0.12
N ASN A 38 3.25 1.75 -0.12
CA ASN A 38 1.89 1.25 0.08
C ASN A 38 1.03 1.64 -1.14
N PRO A 39 0.65 0.67 -1.99
CA PRO A 39 -0.10 0.94 -3.23
C PRO A 39 -1.48 1.53 -2.98
N TYR A 40 -2.05 1.20 -1.83
CA TYR A 40 -3.38 1.61 -1.39
C TYR A 40 -3.32 2.28 -0.03
N VAL A 41 -4.43 2.92 0.39
CA VAL A 41 -4.71 3.25 1.79
C VAL A 41 -6.03 2.59 2.15
N GLY A 42 -6.05 1.87 3.28
CA GLY A 42 -7.12 0.93 3.60
C GLY A 42 -6.85 -0.47 3.05
N CYS A 43 -7.61 -1.46 3.52
CA CYS A 43 -7.41 -2.85 3.15
C CYS A 43 -8.71 -3.66 3.29
N GLU A 44 -9.20 -4.23 2.18
CA GLU A 44 -10.44 -5.04 2.13
C GLU A 44 -10.38 -6.32 2.97
N PHE A 45 -9.20 -6.75 3.43
CA PHE A 45 -9.11 -7.94 4.28
C PHE A 45 -9.72 -7.73 5.66
N GLY A 46 -9.81 -6.50 6.14
CA GLY A 46 -10.53 -6.15 7.37
C GLY A 46 -10.08 -6.90 8.62
N CYS A 47 -8.79 -7.28 8.71
CA CYS A 47 -8.29 -8.06 9.84
C CYS A 47 -8.56 -7.36 11.16
N SER A 48 -9.20 -8.05 12.11
CA SER A 48 -9.56 -7.49 13.43
C SER A 48 -8.35 -7.02 14.24
N TYR A 49 -7.19 -7.66 14.03
CA TYR A 49 -5.92 -7.37 14.69
C TYR A 49 -5.02 -6.39 13.93
N CYS A 50 -5.51 -5.79 12.83
CA CYS A 50 -4.66 -4.97 11.96
C CYS A 50 -4.23 -3.67 12.64
N TYR A 51 -2.93 -3.52 12.86
CA TYR A 51 -2.35 -2.28 13.38
C TYR A 51 -2.43 -1.11 12.38
N ALA A 52 -2.49 -1.41 11.07
CA ALA A 52 -2.44 -0.40 10.02
C ALA A 52 -3.69 0.48 9.90
N ARG A 53 -4.76 0.22 10.69
CA ARG A 53 -5.93 1.09 10.79
C ARG A 53 -5.55 2.54 11.13
N TYR A 54 -4.46 2.76 11.88
CA TYR A 54 -3.95 4.10 12.16
C TYR A 54 -3.54 4.88 10.90
N ALA A 55 -3.06 4.18 9.86
CA ALA A 55 -2.63 4.83 8.63
C ALA A 55 -3.79 5.56 7.93
N HIS A 56 -4.99 4.98 7.98
CA HIS A 56 -6.20 5.59 7.43
C HIS A 56 -6.56 6.88 8.16
N ARG A 57 -6.39 6.90 9.49
CA ARG A 57 -6.54 8.09 10.32
C ARG A 57 -5.62 9.21 9.86
N TYR A 58 -4.33 8.95 9.72
CA TYR A 58 -3.36 9.98 9.30
C TYR A 58 -3.67 10.55 7.92
N VAL A 59 -4.10 9.72 6.97
CA VAL A 59 -4.49 10.19 5.64
C VAL A 59 -5.72 11.10 5.72
N ALA A 60 -6.73 10.71 6.50
CA ALA A 60 -7.94 11.49 6.68
C ALA A 60 -7.66 12.83 7.39
N GLU A 61 -6.88 12.82 8.47
CA GLU A 61 -6.50 14.04 9.20
C GLU A 61 -5.74 15.01 8.29
N ARG A 62 -4.72 14.55 7.57
CA ARG A 62 -3.97 15.38 6.61
C ARG A 62 -4.84 15.93 5.49
N ALA A 63 -5.80 15.14 4.98
CA ALA A 63 -6.71 15.59 3.94
C ALA A 63 -7.66 16.69 4.45
N ARG A 64 -8.16 16.55 5.68
CA ARG A 64 -8.99 17.56 6.36
C ARG A 64 -8.21 18.84 6.60
N ASP A 65 -7.02 18.74 7.20
CA ASP A 65 -6.18 19.89 7.56
C ASP A 65 -5.72 20.66 6.31
N ALA A 66 -5.59 19.96 5.17
CA ALA A 66 -5.31 20.56 3.87
C ALA A 66 -6.56 21.07 3.12
N GLY A 67 -7.75 21.05 3.76
CA GLY A 67 -9.02 21.47 3.16
C GLY A 67 -9.52 20.61 2.00
N ARG A 68 -8.94 19.41 1.81
CA ARG A 68 -9.31 18.45 0.74
C ARG A 68 -10.45 17.52 1.14
N LEU A 69 -10.71 17.41 2.42
CA LEU A 69 -11.78 16.61 3.01
C LEU A 69 -12.61 17.50 3.93
N ASP A 70 -13.91 17.58 3.69
CA ASP A 70 -14.82 18.30 4.58
C ASP A 70 -15.17 17.49 5.84
N GLN A 71 -15.88 18.12 6.78
CA GLN A 71 -16.22 17.49 8.06
C GLN A 71 -17.12 16.27 7.89
N ALA A 72 -18.01 16.26 6.91
CA ALA A 72 -18.91 15.14 6.63
C ALA A 72 -18.11 13.93 6.11
N GLY A 73 -17.25 14.13 5.12
CA GLY A 73 -16.36 13.10 4.60
C GLY A 73 -15.37 12.57 5.65
N PHE A 74 -14.90 13.46 6.54
CA PHE A 74 -14.04 13.02 7.66
C PHE A 74 -14.80 12.13 8.65
N ALA A 75 -16.04 12.50 8.98
CA ALA A 75 -16.88 11.69 9.85
C ALA A 75 -17.22 10.32 9.22
N GLU A 76 -17.48 10.30 7.90
CA GLU A 76 -17.73 9.07 7.15
C GLU A 76 -16.53 8.12 7.19
N LEU A 77 -15.30 8.65 6.99
CA LEU A 77 -14.07 7.85 7.05
C LEU A 77 -13.79 7.32 8.46
N ARG A 78 -14.12 8.11 9.48
CA ARG A 78 -13.92 7.74 10.87
C ARG A 78 -14.86 6.62 11.29
N GLY A 79 -16.15 6.64 10.84
CA GLY A 79 -17.19 5.74 11.30
C GLY A 79 -17.54 5.92 12.77
N THR A 80 -18.33 5.00 13.31
CA THR A 80 -18.86 5.04 14.70
C THR A 80 -17.88 4.43 15.72
N HIS A 81 -17.13 3.41 15.34
CA HIS A 81 -16.27 2.60 16.23
C HIS A 81 -14.77 2.75 15.97
N GLY A 82 -14.38 3.82 15.28
CA GLY A 82 -12.99 4.19 15.09
C GLY A 82 -12.34 3.59 13.83
N TRP A 83 -12.33 4.40 12.76
CA TRP A 83 -11.65 4.11 11.47
C TRP A 83 -12.18 2.87 10.73
N GLU A 84 -13.49 2.64 10.81
CA GLU A 84 -14.18 1.61 10.03
C GLU A 84 -14.00 1.78 8.52
N GLY A 85 -13.78 3.00 8.07
CA GLY A 85 -13.42 3.29 6.69
C GLY A 85 -12.18 2.53 6.19
N PHE A 86 -11.31 2.04 7.08
CA PHE A 86 -10.10 1.30 6.70
C PHE A 86 -10.39 0.08 5.82
N GLU A 87 -11.48 -0.63 6.06
CA GLU A 87 -11.85 -1.84 5.32
C GLU A 87 -12.91 -1.62 4.26
N HIS A 88 -13.65 -0.50 4.36
CA HIS A 88 -14.75 -0.19 3.45
C HIS A 88 -14.46 0.95 2.48
N GLN A 89 -13.48 1.78 2.74
CA GLN A 89 -13.10 2.91 1.90
C GLN A 89 -11.64 2.81 1.50
N ILE A 90 -11.40 2.16 0.38
CA ILE A 90 -10.06 1.90 -0.13
C ILE A 90 -9.65 3.04 -1.05
N PHE A 91 -8.63 3.78 -0.66
CA PHE A 91 -8.05 4.80 -1.52
C PHE A 91 -7.12 4.16 -2.53
N VAL A 92 -7.47 4.29 -3.80
CA VAL A 92 -6.73 3.76 -4.94
C VAL A 92 -5.90 4.87 -5.56
N LYS A 93 -4.61 4.69 -5.58
CA LYS A 93 -3.69 5.63 -6.21
C LYS A 93 -3.74 5.46 -7.73
N ARG A 94 -3.88 6.55 -8.49
CA ARG A 94 -3.91 6.49 -9.96
C ARG A 94 -2.61 5.91 -10.51
N ARG A 95 -2.70 4.87 -11.33
CA ARG A 95 -1.52 4.15 -11.87
C ARG A 95 -0.48 5.10 -12.50
N GLY A 96 -0.89 6.01 -13.36
CA GLY A 96 0.03 6.98 -13.99
C GLY A 96 0.71 7.90 -12.99
N ALA A 97 -0.02 8.38 -11.98
CA ALA A 97 0.54 9.20 -10.91
C ALA A 97 1.50 8.41 -10.02
N VAL A 98 1.19 7.13 -9.74
CA VAL A 98 2.10 6.21 -9.01
C VAL A 98 3.42 6.05 -9.74
N LEU A 99 3.39 5.78 -11.05
CA LEU A 99 4.62 5.57 -11.82
C LEU A 99 5.47 6.85 -11.87
N ALA A 100 4.86 8.00 -12.13
CA ALA A 100 5.56 9.29 -12.13
C ALA A 100 6.12 9.66 -10.74
N ALA A 101 5.39 9.35 -9.66
CA ALA A 101 5.85 9.56 -8.30
C ALA A 101 7.00 8.60 -7.96
N LEU A 102 6.89 7.33 -8.37
CA LEU A 102 7.91 6.31 -8.13
C LEU A 102 9.24 6.69 -8.80
N ASP A 103 9.20 7.23 -10.02
CA ASP A 103 10.40 7.69 -10.73
C ASP A 103 11.14 8.77 -9.95
N ARG A 104 10.42 9.76 -9.44
CA ARG A 104 11.00 10.82 -8.61
C ARG A 104 11.55 10.29 -7.29
N ASP A 105 10.82 9.39 -6.66
CA ASP A 105 11.21 8.82 -5.37
C ASP A 105 12.42 7.88 -5.50
N LEU A 106 12.50 7.09 -6.58
CA LEU A 106 13.66 6.23 -6.87
C LEU A 106 14.95 7.03 -7.08
N ALA A 107 14.87 8.25 -7.62
CA ALA A 107 16.03 9.14 -7.69
C ALA A 107 16.55 9.50 -6.29
N ARG A 108 15.64 9.68 -5.31
CA ARG A 108 16.01 9.92 -3.89
C ARG A 108 16.62 8.69 -3.24
N VAL A 109 16.08 7.49 -3.54
CA VAL A 109 16.65 6.22 -3.09
C VAL A 109 18.06 6.03 -3.66
N ALA A 110 18.26 6.28 -4.95
CA ALA A 110 19.56 6.17 -5.62
C ALA A 110 20.60 7.14 -5.01
N ALA A 111 20.20 8.38 -4.71
CA ALA A 111 21.07 9.35 -4.05
C ALA A 111 21.52 8.86 -2.66
N ARG A 112 20.62 8.22 -1.89
CA ARG A 112 20.98 7.61 -0.59
C ARG A 112 21.87 6.38 -0.76
N THR A 113 21.64 5.55 -1.77
CA THR A 113 22.47 4.37 -2.03
C THR A 113 23.93 4.75 -2.22
N ALA A 114 24.21 5.88 -2.86
CA ALA A 114 25.57 6.38 -3.07
C ALA A 114 26.31 6.72 -1.76
N ASN A 115 25.57 7.14 -0.72
CA ASN A 115 26.15 7.56 0.56
C ASN A 115 26.06 6.46 1.63
N ASP A 116 24.93 5.75 1.72
CA ASP A 116 24.57 4.90 2.85
C ASP A 116 24.54 3.40 2.45
N GLY A 117 24.90 3.05 1.21
CA GLY A 117 24.87 1.67 0.70
C GLY A 117 23.47 1.20 0.33
N LEU A 118 23.31 -0.12 0.14
CA LEU A 118 22.10 -0.76 -0.38
C LEU A 118 20.86 -0.40 0.43
N GLN A 119 19.94 0.30 -0.21
CA GLN A 119 18.69 0.72 0.43
C GLN A 119 17.65 -0.42 0.44
N SER A 120 16.79 -0.41 1.45
CA SER A 120 15.69 -1.36 1.59
C SER A 120 14.34 -0.70 1.32
N ILE A 121 13.51 -1.33 0.50
CA ILE A 121 12.13 -0.92 0.21
C ILE A 121 11.18 -2.02 0.69
N LEU A 122 10.24 -1.68 1.57
CA LEU A 122 9.21 -2.58 2.06
C LEU A 122 7.87 -2.22 1.43
N ILE A 123 7.25 -3.18 0.72
CA ILE A 123 5.93 -3.05 0.12
C ILE A 123 4.90 -3.72 1.03
N GLY A 124 3.86 -2.98 1.44
CA GLY A 124 2.77 -3.54 2.24
C GLY A 124 2.93 -3.37 3.75
N SER A 125 3.60 -2.30 4.20
CA SER A 125 3.76 -2.00 5.64
C SER A 125 2.48 -1.46 6.29
N ALA A 126 1.57 -0.82 5.53
CA ALA A 126 0.34 -0.20 6.06
C ALA A 126 -0.93 -0.59 5.28
N THR A 127 -0.81 -1.50 4.34
CA THR A 127 -1.91 -2.12 3.58
C THR A 127 -1.42 -3.43 3.02
N ASP A 128 -2.32 -4.36 2.66
CA ASP A 128 -1.88 -5.53 1.88
C ASP A 128 -1.78 -5.15 0.40
N PRO A 129 -0.60 -5.25 -0.22
CA PRO A 129 -0.40 -4.87 -1.62
C PRO A 129 -1.12 -5.81 -2.59
N TYR A 130 -1.52 -6.99 -2.15
CA TYR A 130 -2.27 -7.98 -2.92
C TYR A 130 -3.68 -8.20 -2.38
N GLN A 131 -4.26 -7.20 -1.71
CA GLN A 131 -5.67 -7.21 -1.34
C GLN A 131 -6.57 -7.38 -2.58
N PRO A 132 -7.86 -7.75 -2.44
CA PRO A 132 -8.74 -8.01 -3.58
C PRO A 132 -8.79 -6.88 -4.62
N ALA A 133 -8.63 -5.60 -4.22
CA ALA A 133 -8.54 -4.43 -5.10
C ALA A 133 -7.43 -4.58 -6.17
N GLU A 134 -6.33 -5.23 -5.83
CA GLU A 134 -5.18 -5.41 -6.73
C GLU A 134 -5.51 -6.26 -7.96
N ARG A 135 -6.56 -7.11 -7.92
CA ARG A 135 -7.05 -7.85 -9.09
C ARG A 135 -7.53 -6.91 -10.19
N GLN A 136 -8.14 -5.81 -9.80
CA GLN A 136 -8.75 -4.81 -10.69
C GLN A 136 -7.75 -3.71 -11.07
N PHE A 137 -7.15 -3.08 -10.06
CA PHE A 137 -6.38 -1.85 -10.27
C PHE A 137 -4.91 -2.08 -10.64
N ARG A 138 -4.32 -3.23 -10.27
CA ARG A 138 -2.95 -3.65 -10.62
C ARG A 138 -1.87 -2.61 -10.32
N ILE A 139 -2.00 -1.90 -9.21
CA ILE A 139 -1.07 -0.84 -8.82
C ILE A 139 0.24 -1.44 -8.30
N THR A 140 0.17 -2.53 -7.53
CA THR A 140 1.34 -3.27 -7.05
C THR A 140 2.15 -3.80 -8.20
N ARG A 141 1.49 -4.50 -9.15
CA ARG A 141 2.17 -5.02 -10.34
C ARG A 141 2.85 -3.92 -11.14
N ALA A 142 2.17 -2.79 -11.36
CA ALA A 142 2.74 -1.67 -12.09
C ALA A 142 3.98 -1.09 -11.40
N ALA A 143 3.96 -1.00 -10.07
CA ALA A 143 5.12 -0.55 -9.30
C ALA A 143 6.29 -1.54 -9.39
N LEU A 144 6.02 -2.85 -9.30
CA LEU A 144 7.04 -3.89 -9.47
C LEU A 144 7.66 -3.86 -10.87
N GLU A 145 6.84 -3.78 -11.92
CA GLU A 145 7.30 -3.65 -13.31
C GLU A 145 8.22 -2.43 -13.49
N ARG A 146 7.90 -1.31 -12.82
CA ARG A 146 8.74 -0.10 -12.89
C ARG A 146 10.05 -0.25 -12.14
N LEU A 147 10.08 -1.01 -11.04
CA LEU A 147 11.30 -1.27 -10.26
C LEU A 147 12.35 -2.06 -11.04
N ARG A 148 12.00 -2.81 -12.09
CA ARG A 148 12.96 -3.60 -12.89
C ARG A 148 14.15 -2.81 -13.41
N THR A 149 13.96 -1.53 -13.69
CA THR A 149 15.03 -0.64 -14.22
C THR A 149 15.64 0.25 -13.14
N ALA A 150 15.23 0.13 -11.89
CA ALA A 150 15.78 0.90 -10.78
C ALA A 150 17.20 0.43 -10.39
N GLN A 151 17.91 1.29 -9.64
CA GLN A 151 19.15 0.89 -8.98
C GLN A 151 18.89 -0.27 -8.01
N PRO A 152 19.87 -1.17 -7.80
CA PRO A 152 19.70 -2.30 -6.89
C PRO A 152 19.22 -1.87 -5.50
N VAL A 153 18.22 -2.59 -4.98
CA VAL A 153 17.66 -2.42 -3.63
C VAL A 153 17.39 -3.78 -2.99
N SER A 154 17.23 -3.79 -1.68
CA SER A 154 16.63 -4.92 -0.97
C SER A 154 15.10 -4.70 -0.96
N LEU A 155 14.36 -5.54 -1.66
CA LEU A 155 12.91 -5.42 -1.82
C LEU A 155 12.20 -6.46 -0.97
N GLY A 156 11.48 -6.02 0.05
CA GLY A 156 10.60 -6.84 0.87
C GLY A 156 9.14 -6.64 0.50
N ILE A 157 8.38 -7.71 0.38
CA ILE A 157 6.93 -7.66 0.17
C ILE A 157 6.27 -8.38 1.34
N ILE A 158 5.26 -7.76 1.95
CA ILE A 158 4.45 -8.38 3.01
C ILE A 158 3.02 -8.54 2.49
N THR A 159 2.50 -9.76 2.48
CA THR A 159 1.12 -10.03 2.09
C THR A 159 0.58 -11.29 2.79
N LYS A 160 -0.73 -11.39 2.92
CA LYS A 160 -1.44 -12.63 3.28
C LYS A 160 -2.16 -13.26 2.07
N SER A 161 -2.04 -12.62 0.92
CA SER A 161 -2.80 -12.98 -0.28
C SER A 161 -2.07 -13.95 -1.18
N PRO A 162 -2.70 -15.04 -1.62
CA PRO A 162 -2.14 -15.90 -2.66
C PRO A 162 -2.07 -15.19 -4.03
N LEU A 163 -2.67 -14.01 -4.18
CA LEU A 163 -2.62 -13.23 -5.41
C LEU A 163 -1.18 -12.82 -5.79
N VAL A 164 -0.25 -12.83 -4.86
CA VAL A 164 1.18 -12.60 -5.14
C VAL A 164 1.73 -13.58 -6.18
N CYS A 165 1.19 -14.80 -6.26
CA CYS A 165 1.58 -15.80 -7.26
C CYS A 165 1.30 -15.35 -8.70
N ARG A 166 0.39 -14.40 -8.93
CA ARG A 166 0.15 -13.80 -10.24
C ARG A 166 1.39 -13.10 -10.81
N ASP A 167 2.21 -12.55 -9.94
CA ASP A 167 3.32 -11.67 -10.30
C ASP A 167 4.69 -12.36 -10.14
N ILE A 168 4.72 -13.70 -10.06
CA ILE A 168 5.96 -14.50 -9.97
C ILE A 168 6.91 -14.19 -11.15
N ASP A 169 6.37 -13.98 -12.33
CA ASP A 169 7.13 -13.59 -13.52
C ASP A 169 7.95 -12.32 -13.26
N VAL A 170 7.32 -11.26 -12.78
CA VAL A 170 7.99 -10.00 -12.46
C VAL A 170 8.95 -10.14 -11.28
N LEU A 171 8.59 -10.93 -10.28
CA LEU A 171 9.43 -11.14 -9.10
C LEU A 171 10.74 -11.87 -9.45
N LEU A 172 10.69 -12.85 -10.37
CA LEU A 172 11.88 -13.54 -10.87
C LEU A 172 12.79 -12.60 -11.66
N GLU A 173 12.23 -11.76 -12.54
CA GLU A 173 13.01 -10.74 -13.26
C GLU A 173 13.67 -9.72 -12.30
N LEU A 174 12.96 -9.33 -11.24
CA LEU A 174 13.50 -8.43 -10.22
C LEU A 174 14.68 -9.04 -9.45
N GLN A 175 14.70 -10.35 -9.24
CA GLN A 175 15.82 -11.03 -8.55
C GLN A 175 17.15 -10.95 -9.31
N GLU A 176 17.13 -10.69 -10.60
CA GLU A 176 18.36 -10.50 -11.38
C GLU A 176 19.17 -9.26 -10.96
N ARG A 177 18.49 -8.26 -10.37
CA ARG A 177 19.09 -6.97 -9.98
C ARG A 177 18.92 -6.61 -8.51
N HIS A 178 17.88 -7.12 -7.86
CA HIS A 178 17.47 -6.77 -6.51
C HIS A 178 17.54 -7.98 -5.59
N ARG A 179 17.69 -7.75 -4.30
CA ARG A 179 17.43 -8.80 -3.31
C ARG A 179 15.93 -8.81 -3.03
N VAL A 180 15.20 -9.80 -3.53
CA VAL A 180 13.74 -9.90 -3.38
C VAL A 180 13.37 -10.91 -2.32
N THR A 181 12.48 -10.51 -1.40
CA THR A 181 11.91 -11.39 -0.35
C THR A 181 10.41 -11.18 -0.30
N VAL A 182 9.65 -12.28 -0.34
CA VAL A 182 8.20 -12.27 -0.13
C VAL A 182 7.89 -12.89 1.23
N ASN A 183 7.29 -12.10 2.11
CA ASN A 183 6.89 -12.50 3.46
C ASN A 183 5.39 -12.77 3.48
N ILE A 184 5.00 -14.02 3.71
CA ILE A 184 3.59 -14.41 3.81
C ILE A 184 3.15 -14.33 5.26
N SER A 185 2.16 -13.46 5.54
CA SER A 185 1.54 -13.33 6.86
C SER A 185 0.57 -14.47 7.10
N LEU A 186 0.96 -15.44 7.89
CA LEU A 186 0.14 -16.59 8.28
C LEU A 186 -0.20 -16.49 9.79
N ILE A 187 -1.46 -16.22 10.11
CA ILE A 187 -1.93 -16.07 11.51
C ILE A 187 -2.11 -17.40 12.24
N SER A 188 -2.42 -18.45 11.51
CA SER A 188 -2.61 -19.79 12.07
C SER A 188 -2.51 -20.85 10.99
N VAL A 189 -2.11 -22.05 11.37
CA VAL A 189 -2.20 -23.27 10.55
C VAL A 189 -3.45 -24.08 10.88
N SER A 190 -4.20 -23.69 11.91
CA SER A 190 -5.45 -24.35 12.30
C SER A 190 -6.61 -23.86 11.43
N ARG A 191 -7.25 -24.77 10.69
CA ARG A 191 -8.44 -24.47 9.88
C ARG A 191 -9.58 -23.84 10.70
N ARG A 192 -9.70 -24.23 11.99
CA ARG A 192 -10.71 -23.71 12.89
C ARG A 192 -10.44 -22.23 13.20
N LEU A 193 -9.19 -21.89 13.52
CA LEU A 193 -8.81 -20.50 13.87
C LEU A 193 -8.85 -19.58 12.65
N ILE A 194 -8.40 -20.05 11.47
CA ILE A 194 -8.43 -19.24 10.23
C ILE A 194 -9.86 -18.79 9.86
N ARG A 195 -10.89 -19.55 10.26
CA ARG A 195 -12.30 -19.17 9.99
C ARG A 195 -12.85 -18.11 10.93
N LEU A 196 -12.14 -17.78 12.01
CA LEU A 196 -12.53 -16.76 12.98
C LEU A 196 -11.96 -15.37 12.66
N PHE A 197 -11.02 -15.30 11.73
CA PHE A 197 -10.32 -14.10 11.27
C PHE A 197 -10.51 -13.88 9.77
#